data_f9de36f46675db4d3f213d859f205c69
#
_entry.id   f9de36f46675db4d3f213d859f205c69
#
_cell.length_a   1.000
_cell.length_b   1.000
_cell.length_c   1.000
_cell.angle_alpha   90.00
_cell.angle_beta   90.00
_cell.angle_gamma   90.00
#
_symmetry.space_group_name_H-M   'P 1'
#
loop_
_entity.id
_entity.type
_entity.pdbx_description
1 polymer ?
#
loop_
_entity_poly.entity_id
_entity_poly.type
_entity_poly.pdbx_seq_one_letter_code
_entity_poly.pdbx_strand_id
1 'polypeptide(L)'
;MPPSGPKTIGVALTDEMHRRDMKLMKEMGANFIRISHYPQDDALLEMCDKLGMLAWEEIPIIDIVPDTPGYAENCENNLREMIRQHYNHPSIITWGYMNEILLVTQRRYKKEEELKPVLERTLSLANRLEKVLKEEDSTRVSTMAFHGSNSYNEVGLGNITDIVGWNLYQGWYGGDLTGFERFLTEQHKKHPSHPMIVSEYGAGSDKRLH
;
A
#
# COMPACT_ATOMS: atom_id res chain seq x y z
N MET A 1 -14.70 -13.01 -34.28
CA MET A 1 -14.91 -13.61 -32.95
C MET A 1 -14.16 -12.74 -31.95
N PRO A 2 -14.79 -12.21 -30.91
CA PRO A 2 -14.02 -11.58 -29.85
C PRO A 2 -13.09 -12.61 -29.22
N PRO A 3 -11.86 -12.28 -28.84
CA PRO A 3 -10.99 -13.19 -28.14
C PRO A 3 -11.68 -13.59 -26.85
N SER A 4 -11.93 -14.88 -26.69
CA SER A 4 -12.39 -15.46 -25.44
C SER A 4 -11.24 -15.33 -24.44
N GLY A 5 -11.12 -14.18 -23.80
CA GLY A 5 -10.28 -14.05 -22.62
C GLY A 5 -10.76 -15.04 -21.56
N PRO A 6 -9.88 -15.57 -20.73
CA PRO A 6 -10.24 -16.54 -19.71
C PRO A 6 -11.24 -15.92 -18.72
N LYS A 7 -12.49 -16.31 -18.86
CA LYS A 7 -13.64 -15.75 -18.11
C LYS A 7 -13.69 -16.17 -16.63
N THR A 8 -12.73 -16.94 -16.13
CA THR A 8 -12.93 -17.65 -14.85
C THR A 8 -11.67 -18.00 -14.06
N ILE A 9 -10.53 -17.32 -14.25
CA ILE A 9 -9.31 -17.66 -13.49
C ILE A 9 -9.29 -16.91 -12.12
N GLY A 10 -10.08 -15.85 -11.98
CA GLY A 10 -10.09 -15.06 -10.75
C GLY A 10 -8.72 -14.45 -10.47
N VAL A 11 -8.21 -14.60 -9.25
CA VAL A 11 -6.89 -14.10 -8.82
C VAL A 11 -5.74 -15.09 -9.10
N ALA A 12 -6.04 -16.30 -9.53
CA ALA A 12 -5.04 -17.33 -9.86
C ALA A 12 -4.52 -17.13 -11.28
N LEU A 13 -3.63 -16.18 -11.47
CA LEU A 13 -3.01 -15.91 -12.77
C LEU A 13 -1.88 -16.89 -13.06
N THR A 14 -1.59 -17.09 -14.35
CA THR A 14 -0.40 -17.83 -14.79
C THR A 14 0.78 -16.89 -14.93
N ASP A 15 2.00 -17.42 -14.84
CA ASP A 15 3.24 -16.66 -15.11
C ASP A 15 3.19 -15.87 -16.43
N GLU A 16 2.62 -16.48 -17.48
CA GLU A 16 2.50 -15.81 -18.78
C GLU A 16 1.59 -14.57 -18.71
N MET A 17 0.53 -14.63 -17.89
CA MET A 17 -0.35 -13.46 -17.68
C MET A 17 0.37 -12.37 -16.93
N HIS A 18 1.11 -12.70 -15.85
CA HIS A 18 1.95 -11.73 -15.14
C HIS A 18 2.97 -11.08 -16.07
N ARG A 19 3.67 -11.88 -16.88
CA ARG A 19 4.66 -11.38 -17.86
C ARG A 19 4.04 -10.45 -18.90
N ARG A 20 2.83 -10.76 -19.36
CA ARG A 20 2.09 -9.91 -20.29
C ARG A 20 1.69 -8.58 -19.67
N ASP A 21 1.11 -8.63 -18.47
CA ASP A 21 0.63 -7.43 -17.78
C ASP A 21 1.79 -6.47 -17.47
N MET A 22 2.91 -7.00 -17.00
CA MET A 22 4.11 -6.20 -16.73
C MET A 22 4.69 -5.55 -17.99
N LYS A 23 4.67 -6.24 -19.14
CA LYS A 23 5.07 -5.65 -20.43
C LYS A 23 4.15 -4.51 -20.82
N LEU A 24 2.84 -4.67 -20.70
CA LEU A 24 1.86 -3.63 -21.01
C LEU A 24 2.06 -2.39 -20.12
N MET A 25 2.28 -2.57 -18.81
CA MET A 25 2.59 -1.47 -17.90
C MET A 25 3.88 -0.75 -18.32
N LYS A 26 4.91 -1.49 -18.71
CA LYS A 26 6.17 -0.90 -19.21
C LYS A 26 5.97 -0.13 -20.50
N GLU A 27 5.20 -0.66 -21.45
CA GLU A 27 4.85 0.00 -22.71
C GLU A 27 4.05 1.30 -22.51
N MET A 28 3.23 1.37 -21.45
CA MET A 28 2.56 2.61 -21.02
C MET A 28 3.52 3.66 -20.47
N GLY A 29 4.79 3.33 -20.26
CA GLY A 29 5.80 4.21 -19.66
C GLY A 29 5.93 4.11 -18.16
N ALA A 30 5.27 3.15 -17.51
CA ALA A 30 5.43 2.93 -16.07
C ALA A 30 6.86 2.50 -15.74
N ASN A 31 7.42 3.06 -14.67
CA ASN A 31 8.74 2.72 -14.14
C ASN A 31 8.70 2.33 -12.66
N PHE A 32 7.53 2.42 -12.03
CA PHE A 32 7.27 2.05 -10.64
C PHE A 32 5.89 1.40 -10.54
N ILE A 33 5.77 0.37 -9.72
CA ILE A 33 4.52 -0.31 -9.41
C ILE A 33 4.35 -0.44 -7.90
N ARG A 34 3.16 -0.13 -7.39
CA ARG A 34 2.74 -0.57 -6.07
C ARG A 34 1.97 -1.87 -6.20
N ILE A 35 2.47 -2.90 -5.56
CA ILE A 35 1.88 -4.25 -5.55
C ILE A 35 0.91 -4.33 -4.37
N SER A 36 -0.29 -3.87 -4.57
CA SER A 36 -1.33 -3.80 -3.53
C SER A 36 -2.27 -5.01 -3.63
N HIS A 37 -2.73 -5.59 -2.53
CA HIS A 37 -2.39 -5.30 -1.11
C HIS A 37 -1.84 -6.57 -0.44
N TYR A 38 -1.10 -7.39 -1.15
CA TYR A 38 -0.54 -8.68 -0.70
C TYR A 38 0.66 -9.08 -1.56
N PRO A 39 1.56 -9.89 -1.03
CA PRO A 39 2.70 -10.40 -1.78
C PRO A 39 2.25 -11.10 -3.07
N GLN A 40 2.99 -10.87 -4.14
CA GLN A 40 2.67 -11.38 -5.46
C GLN A 40 3.55 -12.56 -5.85
N ASP A 41 3.18 -13.18 -6.96
CA ASP A 41 3.91 -14.27 -7.60
C ASP A 41 5.31 -13.84 -8.02
N ASP A 42 6.30 -14.73 -7.86
CA ASP A 42 7.71 -14.49 -8.22
C ASP A 42 7.85 -14.06 -9.70
N ALA A 43 7.01 -14.58 -10.60
CA ALA A 43 7.05 -14.21 -12.01
C ALA A 43 6.77 -12.72 -12.25
N LEU A 44 5.96 -12.07 -11.39
CA LEU A 44 5.73 -10.62 -11.46
C LEU A 44 7.00 -9.87 -11.04
N LEU A 45 7.60 -10.25 -9.91
CA LEU A 45 8.82 -9.63 -9.39
C LEU A 45 10.01 -9.83 -10.32
N GLU A 46 10.18 -11.04 -10.88
CA GLU A 46 11.18 -11.30 -11.92
C GLU A 46 11.01 -10.39 -13.14
N MET A 47 9.78 -10.07 -13.51
CA MET A 47 9.53 -9.14 -14.61
C MET A 47 9.85 -7.72 -14.22
N CYS A 48 9.60 -7.29 -12.97
CA CYS A 48 10.06 -6.00 -12.47
C CYS A 48 11.58 -5.87 -12.60
N ASP A 49 12.33 -6.89 -12.15
CA ASP A 49 13.79 -6.93 -12.25
C ASP A 49 14.27 -6.84 -13.71
N LYS A 50 13.70 -7.66 -14.59
CA LYS A 50 14.06 -7.71 -16.02
C LYS A 50 13.75 -6.43 -16.78
N LEU A 51 12.64 -5.76 -16.46
CA LEU A 51 12.17 -4.56 -17.14
C LEU A 51 12.69 -3.26 -16.51
N GLY A 52 13.40 -3.33 -15.39
CA GLY A 52 13.84 -2.17 -14.63
C GLY A 52 12.65 -1.35 -14.13
N MET A 53 11.66 -2.03 -13.55
CA MET A 53 10.52 -1.40 -12.87
C MET A 53 10.75 -1.50 -11.37
N LEU A 54 10.70 -0.37 -10.68
CA LEU A 54 10.77 -0.33 -9.23
C LEU A 54 9.46 -0.84 -8.61
N ALA A 55 9.54 -1.46 -7.45
CA ALA A 55 8.39 -2.07 -6.79
C ALA A 55 8.27 -1.66 -5.32
N TRP A 56 7.04 -1.45 -4.91
CA TRP A 56 6.59 -1.42 -3.52
C TRP A 56 5.75 -2.67 -3.27
N GLU A 57 6.19 -3.52 -2.38
CA GLU A 57 5.45 -4.72 -1.98
C GLU A 57 4.96 -4.61 -0.54
N GLU A 58 3.79 -5.17 -0.23
CA GLU A 58 3.14 -4.99 1.07
C GLU A 58 2.40 -6.24 1.54
N ILE A 59 2.20 -6.35 2.87
CA ILE A 59 1.35 -7.37 3.48
C ILE A 59 -0.10 -6.88 3.64
N PRO A 60 -1.11 -7.78 3.65
CA PRO A 60 -2.53 -7.43 3.58
C PRO A 60 -3.14 -6.97 4.92
N ILE A 61 -2.72 -5.83 5.44
CA ILE A 61 -3.36 -5.19 6.59
C ILE A 61 -4.14 -3.97 6.10
N ILE A 62 -5.46 -4.10 5.98
CA ILE A 62 -6.31 -3.15 5.29
C ILE A 62 -7.44 -2.68 6.21
N ASP A 63 -7.78 -1.39 6.16
CA ASP A 63 -8.97 -0.74 6.74
C ASP A 63 -9.04 -0.69 8.27
N ILE A 64 -8.73 -1.76 8.98
CA ILE A 64 -8.88 -1.85 10.43
C ILE A 64 -7.98 -2.94 11.03
N VAL A 65 -7.44 -2.69 12.22
CA VAL A 65 -6.78 -3.73 13.03
C VAL A 65 -7.79 -4.41 13.95
N PRO A 66 -8.12 -5.70 13.73
CA PRO A 66 -9.07 -6.42 14.55
C PRO A 66 -8.51 -6.69 15.95
N ASP A 67 -9.43 -6.85 16.91
CA ASP A 67 -9.11 -7.31 18.27
C ASP A 67 -9.19 -8.84 18.34
N THR A 68 -8.22 -9.50 17.71
CA THR A 68 -8.19 -10.97 17.62
C THR A 68 -6.86 -11.48 18.18
N PRO A 69 -6.90 -12.43 19.13
CA PRO A 69 -5.69 -13.04 19.65
C PRO A 69 -4.81 -13.61 18.52
N GLY A 70 -3.49 -13.36 18.59
CA GLY A 70 -2.53 -13.84 17.59
C GLY A 70 -2.49 -13.04 16.29
N TYR A 71 -3.35 -12.02 16.10
CA TYR A 71 -3.36 -11.23 14.86
C TYR A 71 -2.03 -10.48 14.64
N ALA A 72 -1.51 -9.85 15.68
CA ALA A 72 -0.26 -9.11 15.59
C ALA A 72 0.93 -10.02 15.27
N GLU A 73 1.02 -11.18 15.92
CA GLU A 73 2.06 -12.19 15.67
C GLU A 73 1.97 -12.73 14.23
N ASN A 74 0.74 -12.95 13.73
CA ASN A 74 0.54 -13.37 12.35
C ASN A 74 0.99 -12.29 11.35
N CYS A 75 0.69 -11.01 11.62
CA CYS A 75 1.16 -9.91 10.78
C CYS A 75 2.69 -9.80 10.75
N GLU A 76 3.35 -9.96 11.91
CA GLU A 76 4.81 -9.98 11.99
C GLU A 76 5.40 -11.15 11.18
N ASN A 77 4.81 -12.34 11.30
CA ASN A 77 5.26 -13.51 10.54
C ASN A 77 5.09 -13.30 9.03
N ASN A 78 3.95 -12.80 8.60
CA ASN A 78 3.71 -12.49 7.17
C ASN A 78 4.73 -11.49 6.64
N LEU A 79 5.05 -10.45 7.40
CA LEU A 79 6.04 -9.46 7.01
C LEU A 79 7.45 -10.07 6.90
N ARG A 80 7.85 -10.91 7.88
CA ARG A 80 9.13 -11.62 7.84
C ARG A 80 9.20 -12.57 6.65
N GLU A 81 8.15 -13.32 6.39
CA GLU A 81 8.10 -14.27 5.27
C GLU A 81 8.20 -13.53 3.93
N MET A 82 7.43 -12.48 3.72
CA MET A 82 7.49 -11.65 2.52
C MET A 82 8.90 -11.10 2.28
N ILE A 83 9.50 -10.46 3.27
CA ILE A 83 10.85 -9.88 3.15
C ILE A 83 11.88 -10.98 2.83
N ARG A 84 11.86 -12.09 3.55
CA ARG A 84 12.84 -13.19 3.35
C ARG A 84 12.71 -13.89 2.02
N GLN A 85 11.49 -14.08 1.52
CA GLN A 85 11.24 -14.69 0.22
C GLN A 85 11.69 -13.79 -0.92
N HIS A 86 11.41 -12.49 -0.84
CA HIS A 86 11.62 -11.56 -1.94
C HIS A 86 12.83 -10.64 -1.75
N TYR A 87 13.65 -10.87 -0.73
CA TYR A 87 14.81 -10.04 -0.38
C TYR A 87 15.75 -9.79 -1.56
N ASN A 88 15.95 -10.81 -2.40
CA ASN A 88 16.91 -10.78 -3.51
C ASN A 88 16.38 -10.12 -4.80
N HIS A 89 15.13 -9.61 -4.81
CA HIS A 89 14.63 -8.84 -5.94
C HIS A 89 15.13 -7.39 -5.86
N PRO A 90 16.03 -6.96 -6.77
CA PRO A 90 16.57 -5.60 -6.75
C PRO A 90 15.54 -4.54 -7.16
N SER A 91 14.47 -4.92 -7.79
CA SER A 91 13.34 -4.04 -8.13
C SER A 91 12.59 -3.54 -6.90
N ILE A 92 12.52 -4.34 -5.84
CA ILE A 92 11.83 -3.93 -4.60
C ILE A 92 12.67 -2.87 -3.89
N ILE A 93 12.14 -1.67 -3.78
CA ILE A 93 12.79 -0.54 -3.12
C ILE A 93 12.13 -0.13 -1.82
N THR A 94 10.91 -0.58 -1.58
CA THR A 94 10.18 -0.28 -0.35
C THR A 94 9.25 -1.42 0.06
N TRP A 95 9.18 -1.65 1.37
CA TRP A 95 8.27 -2.60 2.01
C TRP A 95 7.11 -1.86 2.67
N GLY A 96 5.89 -2.35 2.44
CA GLY A 96 4.68 -1.80 3.04
C GLY A 96 3.97 -2.77 3.98
N TYR A 97 3.14 -2.24 4.90
CA TYR A 97 2.44 -3.11 5.83
C TYR A 97 1.03 -2.67 6.26
N MET A 98 0.56 -1.49 5.93
CA MET A 98 -0.81 -1.05 6.22
C MET A 98 -1.37 -0.20 5.10
N ASN A 99 -2.61 -0.48 4.70
CA ASN A 99 -3.37 0.32 3.77
C ASN A 99 -4.64 0.86 4.42
N GLU A 100 -4.84 2.19 4.35
CA GLU A 100 -6.07 2.89 4.77
C GLU A 100 -6.62 2.48 6.14
N ILE A 101 -5.74 2.15 7.06
CA ILE A 101 -6.06 1.48 8.33
C ILE A 101 -7.04 2.23 9.25
N LEU A 102 -7.26 3.51 9.01
CA LEU A 102 -8.26 4.32 9.73
C LEU A 102 -9.57 4.51 8.96
N LEU A 103 -9.69 4.05 7.72
CA LEU A 103 -10.87 4.30 6.88
C LEU A 103 -12.14 3.70 7.46
N VAL A 104 -12.12 2.42 7.80
CA VAL A 104 -13.26 1.73 8.43
C VAL A 104 -13.31 2.02 9.92
N THR A 105 -12.16 2.14 10.57
CA THR A 105 -12.06 2.44 12.01
C THR A 105 -12.87 3.68 12.37
N GLN A 106 -12.67 4.80 11.67
CA GLN A 106 -13.37 6.06 11.94
C GLN A 106 -14.85 6.04 11.53
N ARG A 107 -15.21 5.20 10.57
CA ARG A 107 -16.62 5.00 10.18
C ARG A 107 -17.37 4.15 11.20
N ARG A 108 -16.72 3.15 11.78
CA ARG A 108 -17.31 2.16 12.67
C ARG A 108 -17.42 2.64 14.11
N TYR A 109 -16.38 3.28 14.63
CA TYR A 109 -16.31 3.73 16.02
C TYR A 109 -16.51 5.25 16.10
N LYS A 110 -17.67 5.67 16.63
CA LYS A 110 -18.04 7.09 16.72
C LYS A 110 -17.80 7.69 18.09
N LYS A 111 -17.76 6.85 19.13
CA LYS A 111 -17.50 7.29 20.49
C LYS A 111 -16.00 7.18 20.78
N GLU A 112 -15.46 8.18 21.45
CA GLU A 112 -14.04 8.24 21.82
C GLU A 112 -13.60 7.02 22.64
N GLU A 113 -14.44 6.60 23.59
CA GLU A 113 -14.20 5.43 24.45
C GLU A 113 -14.05 4.10 23.67
N GLU A 114 -14.72 3.97 22.51
CA GLU A 114 -14.64 2.82 21.64
C GLU A 114 -13.47 2.95 20.64
N LEU A 115 -13.21 4.17 20.17
CA LEU A 115 -12.19 4.47 19.18
C LEU A 115 -10.77 4.39 19.75
N LYS A 116 -10.56 4.93 20.95
CA LYS A 116 -9.23 5.02 21.59
C LYS A 116 -8.50 3.67 21.67
N PRO A 117 -9.10 2.57 22.15
CA PRO A 117 -8.42 1.27 22.21
C PRO A 117 -8.02 0.75 20.82
N VAL A 118 -8.81 1.05 19.78
CA VAL A 118 -8.50 0.64 18.40
C VAL A 118 -7.31 1.41 17.86
N LEU A 119 -7.23 2.71 18.11
CA LEU A 119 -6.09 3.54 17.71
C LEU A 119 -4.81 3.13 18.44
N GLU A 120 -4.88 2.87 19.73
CA GLU A 120 -3.73 2.39 20.53
C GLU A 120 -3.21 1.04 20.01
N ARG A 121 -4.11 0.10 19.70
CA ARG A 121 -3.75 -1.18 19.09
C ARG A 121 -3.14 -1.02 17.71
N THR A 122 -3.69 -0.13 16.89
CA THR A 122 -3.16 0.17 15.55
C THR A 122 -1.75 0.75 15.62
N LEU A 123 -1.52 1.74 16.49
CA LEU A 123 -0.19 2.32 16.71
C LEU A 123 0.81 1.27 17.24
N SER A 124 0.38 0.46 18.19
CA SER A 124 1.22 -0.62 18.74
C SER A 124 1.64 -1.60 17.66
N LEU A 125 0.71 -2.05 16.82
CA LEU A 125 1.01 -2.95 15.71
C LEU A 125 1.94 -2.29 14.68
N ALA A 126 1.69 -1.03 14.30
CA ALA A 126 2.53 -0.32 13.34
C ALA A 126 3.98 -0.22 13.82
N ASN A 127 4.21 0.14 15.09
CA ASN A 127 5.55 0.19 15.68
C ASN A 127 6.23 -1.20 15.74
N ARG A 128 5.47 -2.26 16.03
CA ARG A 128 6.00 -3.64 16.02
C ARG A 128 6.44 -4.05 14.62
N LEU A 129 5.62 -3.75 13.61
CA LEU A 129 5.92 -4.07 12.21
C LEU A 129 7.10 -3.26 11.68
N GLU A 130 7.20 -1.98 12.01
CA GLU A 130 8.38 -1.17 11.65
C GLU A 130 9.66 -1.76 12.23
N LYS A 131 9.62 -2.18 13.49
CA LYS A 131 10.76 -2.84 14.14
C LYS A 131 11.13 -4.14 13.41
N VAL A 132 10.15 -5.00 13.11
CA VAL A 132 10.35 -6.25 12.36
C VAL A 132 10.97 -5.97 10.98
N LEU A 133 10.44 -4.98 10.24
CA LEU A 133 10.95 -4.60 8.94
C LEU A 133 12.42 -4.21 9.01
N LYS A 134 12.79 -3.34 9.95
CA LYS A 134 14.19 -2.88 10.11
C LYS A 134 15.14 -3.97 10.63
N GLU A 135 14.62 -4.97 11.35
CA GLU A 135 15.39 -6.18 11.73
C GLU A 135 15.67 -7.08 10.52
N GLU A 136 14.69 -7.26 9.63
CA GLU A 136 14.83 -8.13 8.45
C GLU A 136 15.55 -7.43 7.28
N ASP A 137 15.29 -6.14 7.06
CA ASP A 137 15.93 -5.34 6.02
C ASP A 137 16.10 -3.88 6.46
N SER A 138 17.29 -3.52 6.88
CA SER A 138 17.66 -2.14 7.24
C SER A 138 18.07 -1.29 6.03
N THR A 139 18.10 -1.84 4.83
CA THR A 139 18.60 -1.17 3.62
C THR A 139 17.51 -0.52 2.79
N ARG A 140 16.29 -1.09 2.82
CA ARG A 140 15.13 -0.56 2.11
C ARG A 140 14.27 0.30 3.03
N VAL A 141 13.56 1.23 2.41
CA VAL A 141 12.65 2.13 3.14
C VAL A 141 11.32 1.44 3.44
N SER A 142 10.71 1.87 4.54
CA SER A 142 9.37 1.43 4.95
C SER A 142 8.30 2.42 4.51
N THR A 143 7.07 1.93 4.33
CA THR A 143 5.94 2.77 3.96
C THR A 143 4.61 2.23 4.46
N MET A 144 3.64 3.13 4.63
CA MET A 144 2.22 2.85 4.81
C MET A 144 1.41 3.72 3.85
N ALA A 145 0.27 3.22 3.36
CA ALA A 145 -0.64 3.99 2.53
C ALA A 145 -1.83 4.49 3.33
N PHE A 146 -2.11 5.78 3.28
CA PHE A 146 -3.16 6.47 4.00
C PHE A 146 -4.18 7.07 3.03
N HIS A 147 -5.48 6.94 3.31
CA HIS A 147 -6.46 7.76 2.60
C HIS A 147 -6.29 9.25 2.97
N GLY A 148 -6.73 10.14 2.10
CA GLY A 148 -6.52 11.59 2.25
C GLY A 148 -7.16 12.20 3.50
N SER A 149 -6.60 11.93 4.68
CA SER A 149 -7.06 12.43 5.98
C SER A 149 -5.90 12.82 6.88
N ASN A 150 -6.04 13.95 7.60
CA ASN A 150 -5.04 14.40 8.58
C ASN A 150 -4.97 13.49 9.81
N SER A 151 -5.98 12.68 10.07
CA SER A 151 -6.06 11.83 11.26
C SER A 151 -4.88 10.87 11.44
N TYR A 152 -4.25 10.43 10.36
CA TYR A 152 -3.04 9.60 10.44
C TYR A 152 -1.87 10.31 11.13
N ASN A 153 -1.69 11.58 10.83
CA ASN A 153 -0.67 12.41 11.49
C ASN A 153 -1.07 12.76 12.93
N GLU A 154 -2.36 13.03 13.17
CA GLU A 154 -2.90 13.36 14.50
C GLU A 154 -2.74 12.19 15.48
N VAL A 155 -2.90 10.96 15.03
CA VAL A 155 -2.68 9.75 15.85
C VAL A 155 -1.22 9.28 15.87
N GLY A 156 -0.33 9.90 15.08
CA GLY A 156 1.11 9.63 15.09
C GLY A 156 1.58 8.55 14.10
N LEU A 157 0.70 7.97 13.29
CA LEU A 157 1.07 6.94 12.29
C LEU A 157 2.03 7.49 11.22
N GLY A 158 1.86 8.76 10.82
CA GLY A 158 2.73 9.39 9.83
C GLY A 158 4.21 9.55 10.24
N ASN A 159 4.54 9.32 11.52
CA ASN A 159 5.91 9.44 12.04
C ASN A 159 6.63 8.09 12.14
N ILE A 160 6.01 6.98 11.75
CA ILE A 160 6.56 5.64 11.98
C ILE A 160 7.42 5.20 10.80
N THR A 161 6.92 5.35 9.57
CA THR A 161 7.61 4.89 8.35
C THR A 161 8.52 5.94 7.75
N ASP A 162 9.49 5.50 6.93
CA ASP A 162 10.40 6.40 6.23
C ASP A 162 9.68 7.25 5.17
N ILE A 163 8.66 6.69 4.52
CA ILE A 163 7.86 7.34 3.49
C ILE A 163 6.37 7.21 3.82
N VAL A 164 5.61 8.27 3.60
CA VAL A 164 4.15 8.27 3.71
C VAL A 164 3.51 8.18 2.33
N GLY A 165 2.73 7.13 2.10
CA GLY A 165 1.90 6.98 0.91
C GLY A 165 0.52 7.63 1.11
N TRP A 166 0.05 8.38 0.11
CA TRP A 166 -1.28 8.97 0.11
C TRP A 166 -2.14 8.42 -1.02
N ASN A 167 -3.25 7.78 -0.67
CA ASN A 167 -4.30 7.38 -1.61
C ASN A 167 -5.22 8.56 -1.83
N LEU A 168 -5.15 9.16 -3.01
CA LEU A 168 -5.87 10.39 -3.36
C LEU A 168 -6.69 10.17 -4.63
N TYR A 169 -8.00 10.36 -4.52
CA TYR A 169 -8.94 10.13 -5.61
C TYR A 169 -9.76 11.40 -5.92
N GLN A 170 -9.09 12.54 -5.94
CA GLN A 170 -9.73 13.83 -6.25
C GLN A 170 -10.29 13.83 -7.67
N GLY A 171 -11.56 14.24 -7.79
CA GLY A 171 -12.29 14.20 -9.06
C GLY A 171 -12.94 12.84 -9.38
N TRP A 172 -12.69 11.78 -8.58
CA TRP A 172 -13.34 10.47 -8.76
C TRP A 172 -14.38 10.18 -7.66
N TYR A 173 -13.96 10.03 -6.39
CA TYR A 173 -14.90 9.86 -5.28
C TYR A 173 -15.47 11.18 -4.75
N GLY A 174 -14.90 12.31 -5.13
CA GLY A 174 -15.32 13.65 -4.74
C GLY A 174 -14.22 14.70 -4.95
N GLY A 175 -14.55 15.97 -4.67
CA GLY A 175 -13.62 17.07 -4.88
C GLY A 175 -13.38 17.41 -6.36
N ASP A 176 -12.34 18.17 -6.60
CA ASP A 176 -11.88 18.59 -7.92
C ASP A 176 -10.39 18.24 -8.10
N LEU A 177 -9.88 18.29 -9.33
CA LEU A 177 -8.50 17.92 -9.64
C LEU A 177 -7.45 18.79 -8.94
N THR A 178 -7.79 20.03 -8.55
CA THR A 178 -6.88 20.91 -7.78
C THR A 178 -6.71 20.47 -6.34
N GLY A 179 -7.57 19.54 -5.88
CA GLY A 179 -7.50 18.94 -4.55
C GLY A 179 -6.21 18.17 -4.29
N PHE A 180 -5.59 17.58 -5.32
CA PHE A 180 -4.28 16.94 -5.21
C PHE A 180 -3.21 17.93 -4.75
N GLU A 181 -3.04 19.03 -5.48
CA GLU A 181 -2.05 20.05 -5.19
C GLU A 181 -2.28 20.66 -3.80
N ARG A 182 -3.53 21.00 -3.50
CA ARG A 182 -3.91 21.57 -2.20
C ARG A 182 -3.52 20.63 -1.05
N PHE A 183 -3.94 19.38 -1.11
CA PHE A 183 -3.67 18.39 -0.07
C PHE A 183 -2.17 18.17 0.14
N LEU A 184 -1.43 17.88 -0.94
CA LEU A 184 0.00 17.62 -0.85
C LEU A 184 0.79 18.83 -0.37
N THR A 185 0.42 20.04 -0.83
CA THR A 185 1.04 21.28 -0.36
C THR A 185 0.80 21.50 1.14
N GLU A 186 -0.40 21.25 1.63
CA GLU A 186 -0.72 21.36 3.06
C GLU A 186 0.03 20.33 3.89
N GLN A 187 0.10 19.07 3.43
CA GLN A 187 0.86 18.02 4.11
C GLN A 187 2.34 18.37 4.18
N HIS A 188 2.94 18.82 3.07
CA HIS A 188 4.34 19.23 3.05
C HIS A 188 4.63 20.44 3.96
N LYS A 189 3.73 21.42 4.03
CA LYS A 189 3.88 22.57 4.96
C LYS A 189 3.83 22.15 6.42
N LYS A 190 2.95 21.20 6.77
CA LYS A 190 2.79 20.71 8.15
C LYS A 190 3.89 19.75 8.56
N HIS A 191 4.38 18.95 7.63
CA HIS A 191 5.34 17.88 7.83
C HIS A 191 6.48 17.92 6.80
N PRO A 192 7.31 18.99 6.80
CA PRO A 192 8.30 19.24 5.75
C PRO A 192 9.43 18.20 5.69
N SER A 193 9.64 17.44 6.77
CA SER A 193 10.65 16.39 6.85
C SER A 193 10.14 15.01 6.40
N HIS A 194 8.82 14.86 6.14
CA HIS A 194 8.26 13.57 5.74
C HIS A 194 8.27 13.44 4.21
N PRO A 195 9.05 12.50 3.65
CA PRO A 195 8.92 12.15 2.24
C PRO A 195 7.53 11.60 1.97
N MET A 196 6.94 11.98 0.85
CA MET A 196 5.58 11.57 0.48
C MET A 196 5.53 11.04 -0.95
N ILE A 197 4.66 10.06 -1.17
CA ILE A 197 4.33 9.52 -2.48
C ILE A 197 2.81 9.46 -2.62
N VAL A 198 2.27 9.73 -3.81
CA VAL A 198 0.89 9.37 -4.13
C VAL A 198 0.88 7.88 -4.47
N SER A 199 0.28 7.10 -3.57
CA SER A 199 0.29 5.64 -3.64
C SER A 199 -0.89 5.06 -4.41
N GLU A 200 -2.00 5.80 -4.47
CA GLU A 200 -3.14 5.49 -5.33
C GLU A 200 -3.78 6.77 -5.84
N TYR A 201 -4.24 6.73 -7.11
CA TYR A 201 -4.95 7.84 -7.74
C TYR A 201 -5.79 7.33 -8.92
N GLY A 202 -6.58 8.24 -9.50
CA GLY A 202 -7.27 8.01 -10.76
C GLY A 202 -8.72 7.59 -10.58
N ALA A 203 -9.19 6.83 -11.54
CA ALA A 203 -10.53 6.28 -11.65
C ALA A 203 -10.48 4.76 -11.78
N GLY A 204 -11.60 4.11 -11.58
CA GLY A 204 -11.70 2.68 -11.84
C GLY A 204 -11.36 2.35 -13.30
N SER A 205 -10.54 1.31 -13.52
CA SER A 205 -10.06 0.90 -14.85
C SER A 205 -11.09 0.07 -15.63
N ASP A 206 -12.36 0.37 -15.50
CA ASP A 206 -13.43 -0.27 -16.27
C ASP A 206 -13.57 0.40 -17.64
N LYS A 207 -13.33 -0.37 -18.71
CA LYS A 207 -13.42 0.12 -20.10
C LYS A 207 -14.80 0.68 -20.50
N ARG A 208 -15.82 0.50 -19.66
CA ARG A 208 -17.16 1.04 -19.86
C ARG A 208 -17.34 2.44 -19.27
N LEU A 209 -16.39 2.88 -18.46
CA LEU A 209 -16.36 4.22 -17.86
C LEU A 209 -15.56 5.15 -18.78
N HIS A 210 -16.21 6.21 -19.25
CA HIS A 210 -15.62 7.23 -20.13
C HIS A 210 -15.72 8.60 -19.49
#